data_f4f239c443327aa913bdae2137cfcf23
#
_entry.id   f4f239c443327aa913bdae2137cfcf23
#
_cell.length_a   1.000
_cell.length_b   1.000
_cell.length_c   1.000
_cell.angle_alpha   90.00
_cell.angle_beta   90.00
_cell.angle_gamma   90.00
#
_symmetry.space_group_name_H-M   'P 1'
#
loop_
_entity.id
_entity.type
_entity.pdbx_description
1 polymer ?
#
loop_
_entity_poly.entity_id
_entity_poly.type
_entity_poly.pdbx_seq_one_letter_code
_entity_poly.pdbx_strand_id
1 'polypeptide(L)'
;MIRYYDIIREAMIELGHKETDVEPDLHFYNHISIWPREQNKIIVKPTAPTNQHFALDTWGYANDSKMAYVEPEWMDPFNYSENLSKDREYIKELIERRANKWDESILLKWRKPKVSIPDDHILVIGQQPHDETVNGFGFGDHWKKLSQIVAGLKDGPIVVKLHPALDRDVQMRAKEIEKWKERDIHVITDYISIHDVLPRTRVAILENSTAGIECMMHGVPIISYGYPEYHWVTLKAQTIPMINSAVRDLSWHSEKDTEMFIHWYINRYLCKDVESVKRRIQDILWMS
;
A
#
# COMPACT_ATOMS: atom_id res chain seq x y z
N MET A 1 7.09 23.62 -1.81
CA MET A 1 8.16 22.72 -1.28
C MET A 1 7.47 21.53 -0.65
N ILE A 2 8.00 20.32 -0.80
CA ILE A 2 7.31 19.12 -0.33
C ILE A 2 7.58 18.99 1.18
N ARG A 3 6.54 19.06 2.01
CA ARG A 3 6.58 19.12 3.48
C ARG A 3 7.54 18.12 4.16
N TYR A 4 7.68 16.90 3.63
CA TYR A 4 8.54 15.90 4.24
C TYR A 4 10.03 16.22 4.14
N TYR A 5 10.48 17.00 3.15
CA TYR A 5 11.87 17.45 3.10
C TYR A 5 12.22 18.48 4.18
N ASP A 6 11.26 19.32 4.59
CA ASP A 6 11.46 20.25 5.71
C ASP A 6 11.62 19.46 7.02
N ILE A 7 10.80 18.40 7.22
CA ILE A 7 10.90 17.50 8.37
C ILE A 7 12.25 16.77 8.38
N ILE A 8 12.69 16.26 7.23
CA ILE A 8 14.00 15.56 7.11
C ILE A 8 15.13 16.54 7.41
N ARG A 9 15.10 17.76 6.85
CA ARG A 9 16.12 18.79 7.11
C ARG A 9 16.23 19.10 8.59
N GLU A 10 15.12 19.35 9.26
CA GLU A 10 15.06 19.63 10.70
C GLU A 10 15.66 18.48 11.50
N ALA A 11 15.25 17.25 11.23
CA ALA A 11 15.77 16.05 11.89
C ALA A 11 17.28 15.89 11.71
N MET A 12 17.79 16.11 10.49
CA MET A 12 19.23 16.02 10.21
C MET A 12 20.04 17.10 10.93
N ILE A 13 19.53 18.33 11.03
CA ILE A 13 20.16 19.42 11.80
C ILE A 13 20.20 19.05 13.28
N GLU A 14 19.12 18.52 13.86
CA GLU A 14 19.09 18.08 15.26
C GLU A 14 20.04 16.90 15.56
N LEU A 15 20.29 16.06 14.56
CA LEU A 15 21.30 14.98 14.64
C LEU A 15 22.73 15.49 14.45
N GLY A 16 22.94 16.80 14.21
CA GLY A 16 24.26 17.41 14.06
C GLY A 16 24.83 17.41 12.63
N HIS A 17 24.01 17.03 11.64
CA HIS A 17 24.41 17.07 10.23
C HIS A 17 24.21 18.46 9.62
N LYS A 18 24.89 18.72 8.51
CA LYS A 18 24.79 19.97 7.76
C LYS A 18 24.33 19.69 6.33
N GLU A 19 23.44 20.52 5.83
CA GLU A 19 23.08 20.52 4.41
C GLU A 19 24.25 21.06 3.57
N THR A 20 24.60 20.38 2.50
CA THR A 20 25.67 20.76 1.58
C THR A 20 25.40 20.23 0.18
N ASP A 21 25.81 21.00 -0.83
CA ASP A 21 25.80 20.58 -2.24
C ASP A 21 27.19 20.11 -2.70
N VAL A 22 28.21 20.14 -1.81
CA VAL A 22 29.57 19.78 -2.14
C VAL A 22 29.96 18.50 -1.40
N GLU A 23 30.18 17.45 -2.16
CA GLU A 23 30.60 16.13 -1.68
C GLU A 23 29.80 15.67 -0.43
N PRO A 24 28.46 15.53 -0.52
CA PRO A 24 27.67 15.12 0.62
C PRO A 24 27.92 13.65 0.98
N ASP A 25 28.00 13.36 2.28
CA ASP A 25 28.14 11.99 2.78
C ASP A 25 26.85 11.18 2.62
N LEU A 26 25.70 11.85 2.49
CA LEU A 26 24.39 11.23 2.37
C LEU A 26 23.48 12.04 1.42
N HIS A 27 22.78 11.33 0.52
CA HIS A 27 21.85 11.90 -0.44
C HIS A 27 20.42 11.45 -0.17
N PHE A 28 19.48 12.39 -0.21
CA PHE A 28 18.04 12.10 -0.16
C PHE A 28 17.43 12.30 -1.54
N TYR A 29 16.86 11.22 -2.07
CA TYR A 29 16.21 11.24 -3.39
C TYR A 29 14.71 11.00 -3.26
N ASN A 30 13.92 11.78 -3.99
CA ASN A 30 12.51 11.44 -4.17
C ASN A 30 12.40 10.08 -4.89
N HIS A 31 11.25 9.39 -4.76
CA HIS A 31 10.98 8.05 -5.29
C HIS A 31 11.17 7.95 -6.81
N ILE A 32 12.36 8.15 -7.25
CA ILE A 32 12.78 7.89 -8.62
C ILE A 32 13.45 6.52 -8.56
N SER A 33 13.06 5.59 -9.41
CA SER A 33 13.76 4.33 -9.56
C SER A 33 15.14 4.60 -10.14
N ILE A 34 16.10 4.88 -9.27
CA ILE A 34 17.46 5.15 -9.68
C ILE A 34 18.29 3.89 -9.48
N TRP A 35 18.65 3.26 -10.55
CA TRP A 35 19.82 2.44 -10.66
C TRP A 35 21.02 3.32 -11.07
N PRO A 36 22.20 3.20 -10.44
CA PRO A 36 22.70 2.11 -9.60
C PRO A 36 22.45 2.31 -8.10
N ARG A 37 22.58 1.22 -7.31
CA ARG A 37 22.60 1.25 -5.86
C ARG A 37 23.85 1.99 -5.40
N GLU A 38 23.77 3.26 -5.19
CA GLU A 38 24.82 4.07 -4.60
C GLU A 38 24.81 3.86 -3.09
N GLN A 39 25.98 3.70 -2.46
CA GLN A 39 26.07 3.41 -1.03
C GLN A 39 25.60 4.58 -0.23
N ASN A 40 25.47 5.69 -0.33
CA ASN A 40 25.11 6.81 0.55
C ASN A 40 23.77 7.47 0.17
N LYS A 41 22.77 6.64 -0.16
CA LYS A 41 21.52 7.13 -0.70
C LYS A 41 20.34 6.69 0.14
N ILE A 42 19.45 7.62 0.42
CA ILE A 42 18.14 7.34 1.03
C ILE A 42 17.05 7.76 0.04
N ILE A 43 16.17 6.83 -0.27
CA ILE A 43 14.98 7.06 -1.07
C ILE A 43 13.85 7.50 -0.16
N VAL A 44 13.23 8.62 -0.51
CA VAL A 44 12.08 9.20 0.19
C VAL A 44 10.83 8.94 -0.62
N LYS A 45 9.86 8.19 -0.06
CA LYS A 45 8.61 7.87 -0.74
C LYS A 45 7.40 8.18 0.12
N PRO A 46 6.53 9.13 -0.28
CA PRO A 46 5.20 9.27 0.33
C PRO A 46 4.37 8.00 0.12
N THR A 47 3.71 7.54 1.16
CA THR A 47 2.96 6.28 1.13
C THR A 47 1.74 6.30 2.04
N ALA A 48 0.88 5.26 1.96
CA ALA A 48 -0.21 5.06 2.92
C ALA A 48 0.35 4.91 4.36
N PRO A 49 -0.43 5.24 5.41
CA PRO A 49 -1.87 5.46 5.39
C PRO A 49 -2.31 6.91 5.18
N THR A 50 -1.41 7.90 5.25
CA THR A 50 -1.79 9.32 5.07
C THR A 50 -0.81 10.07 4.18
N ASN A 51 -1.19 11.25 3.72
CA ASN A 51 -0.30 12.16 2.99
C ASN A 51 0.84 12.75 3.86
N GLN A 52 0.87 12.44 5.14
CA GLN A 52 1.94 12.85 6.07
C GLN A 52 3.00 11.76 6.24
N HIS A 53 2.67 10.52 5.88
CA HIS A 53 3.57 9.39 6.02
C HIS A 53 4.47 9.24 4.80
N PHE A 54 5.73 8.94 5.06
CA PHE A 54 6.71 8.63 4.04
C PHE A 54 7.71 7.58 4.54
N ALA A 55 8.20 6.77 3.62
CA ALA A 55 9.26 5.81 3.89
C ALA A 55 10.63 6.44 3.62
N LEU A 56 11.63 6.06 4.42
CA LEU A 56 13.04 6.26 4.17
C LEU A 56 13.69 4.88 4.00
N ASP A 57 14.20 4.62 2.81
CA ASP A 57 14.79 3.31 2.48
C ASP A 57 16.12 3.48 1.75
N THR A 58 17.10 2.63 2.07
CA THR A 58 18.45 2.68 1.50
C THR A 58 18.58 1.94 0.17
N TRP A 59 17.63 1.07 -0.16
CA TRP A 59 17.69 0.26 -1.37
C TRP A 59 16.84 0.85 -2.49
N GLY A 60 15.61 1.21 -2.18
CA GLY A 60 14.68 1.70 -3.16
C GLY A 60 13.30 1.97 -2.57
N TYR A 61 12.27 1.69 -3.36
CA TYR A 61 10.89 1.78 -2.93
C TYR A 61 10.06 0.65 -3.55
N ALA A 62 8.86 0.43 -3.01
CA ALA A 62 8.01 -0.69 -3.41
C ALA A 62 8.79 -2.01 -3.33
N ASN A 63 8.77 -2.82 -4.35
CA ASN A 63 9.45 -4.10 -4.35
C ASN A 63 10.99 -4.03 -4.38
N ASP A 64 11.57 -2.85 -4.62
CA ASP A 64 13.02 -2.62 -4.49
C ASP A 64 13.42 -2.10 -3.10
N SER A 65 12.47 -1.90 -2.20
CA SER A 65 12.75 -1.50 -0.82
C SER A 65 13.49 -2.59 -0.05
N LYS A 66 14.31 -2.19 0.90
CA LYS A 66 14.95 -3.13 1.84
C LYS A 66 13.91 -4.02 2.54
N MET A 67 12.75 -3.43 2.88
CA MET A 67 11.63 -4.14 3.50
C MET A 67 11.14 -5.33 2.66
N ALA A 68 11.20 -5.25 1.32
CA ALA A 68 10.75 -6.33 0.45
C ALA A 68 11.72 -7.54 0.42
N TYR A 69 12.99 -7.37 0.81
CA TYR A 69 14.01 -8.41 0.72
C TYR A 69 14.56 -8.89 2.05
N VAL A 70 14.54 -8.03 3.04
CA VAL A 70 15.06 -8.34 4.37
C VAL A 70 13.91 -8.62 5.30
N GLU A 71 13.96 -9.75 5.99
CA GLU A 71 12.96 -10.14 6.98
C GLU A 71 12.78 -9.03 8.01
N PRO A 72 11.57 -8.49 8.16
CA PRO A 72 11.35 -7.36 9.02
C PRO A 72 11.45 -7.72 10.51
N GLU A 73 11.92 -6.78 11.31
CA GLU A 73 12.07 -6.94 12.77
C GLU A 73 10.75 -7.28 13.49
N TRP A 74 9.60 -6.96 12.89
CA TRP A 74 8.29 -7.28 13.47
C TRP A 74 8.04 -8.80 13.56
N MET A 75 8.76 -9.61 12.79
CA MET A 75 8.69 -11.07 12.87
C MET A 75 9.41 -11.60 14.13
N ASP A 76 10.23 -10.79 14.80
CA ASP A 76 10.81 -11.15 16.09
C ASP A 76 9.81 -10.87 17.23
N PRO A 77 9.29 -11.90 17.92
CA PRO A 77 8.30 -11.74 18.99
C PRO A 77 8.81 -10.94 20.19
N PHE A 78 10.11 -10.76 20.36
CA PHE A 78 10.69 -9.98 21.45
C PHE A 78 10.72 -8.47 21.20
N ASN A 79 10.60 -8.03 19.97
CA ASN A 79 10.61 -6.61 19.61
C ASN A 79 9.22 -5.93 19.69
N TYR A 80 8.18 -6.63 20.08
CA TYR A 80 6.79 -6.19 19.89
C TYR A 80 5.91 -6.10 21.13
N SER A 81 6.44 -5.81 22.31
CA SER A 81 5.59 -5.81 23.53
C SER A 81 4.97 -4.45 23.93
N GLU A 82 5.36 -3.31 23.33
CA GLU A 82 5.20 -2.03 24.04
C GLU A 82 4.11 -1.10 23.49
N ASN A 83 3.01 -1.30 23.18
CA ASN A 83 1.91 -0.32 22.92
C ASN A 83 0.90 -0.68 21.83
N LEU A 84 0.65 -1.96 21.61
CA LEU A 84 -0.43 -2.37 20.69
C LEU A 84 -1.77 -1.67 20.93
N SER A 85 -2.08 -1.30 22.18
CA SER A 85 -3.34 -0.60 22.50
C SER A 85 -3.42 0.81 21.91
N LYS A 86 -2.33 1.60 22.01
CA LYS A 86 -2.28 2.96 21.44
C LYS A 86 -2.27 2.91 19.92
N ASP A 87 -1.61 1.93 19.38
CA ASP A 87 -1.53 1.75 17.94
C ASP A 87 -2.90 1.36 17.38
N ARG A 88 -3.64 0.47 18.03
CA ARG A 88 -5.03 0.14 17.66
C ARG A 88 -5.93 1.38 17.68
N GLU A 89 -5.81 2.23 18.68
CA GLU A 89 -6.53 3.50 18.74
C GLU A 89 -6.19 4.41 17.56
N TYR A 90 -4.91 4.55 17.26
CA TYR A 90 -4.45 5.35 16.12
C TYR A 90 -4.94 4.79 14.77
N ILE A 91 -4.87 3.48 14.56
CA ILE A 91 -5.41 2.84 13.35
C ILE A 91 -6.92 3.07 13.24
N LYS A 92 -7.65 2.92 14.34
CA LYS A 92 -9.09 3.21 14.39
C LYS A 92 -9.39 4.66 14.00
N GLU A 93 -8.64 5.61 14.53
CA GLU A 93 -8.75 7.02 14.14
C GLU A 93 -8.52 7.22 12.64
N LEU A 94 -7.49 6.59 12.08
CA LEU A 94 -7.20 6.67 10.64
C LEU A 94 -8.35 6.11 9.80
N ILE A 95 -8.95 5.01 10.22
CA ILE A 95 -10.11 4.41 9.56
C ILE A 95 -11.32 5.36 9.62
N GLU A 96 -11.65 5.89 10.80
CA GLU A 96 -12.78 6.79 11.01
C GLU A 96 -12.65 8.07 10.18
N ARG A 97 -11.43 8.61 10.07
CA ARG A 97 -11.12 9.76 9.22
C ARG A 97 -11.09 9.45 7.73
N ARG A 98 -11.20 8.19 7.33
CA ARG A 98 -10.96 7.74 5.95
C ARG A 98 -9.59 8.18 5.42
N ALA A 99 -8.58 8.03 6.26
CA ALA A 99 -7.23 8.46 5.97
C ALA A 99 -6.67 7.78 4.70
N ASN A 100 -5.92 8.51 3.90
CA ASN A 100 -5.29 8.00 2.70
C ASN A 100 -4.07 8.85 2.31
N LYS A 101 -3.27 8.36 1.38
CA LYS A 101 -2.04 9.04 0.92
C LYS A 101 -2.26 10.30 0.08
N TRP A 102 -3.48 10.60 -0.33
CA TRP A 102 -3.80 11.76 -1.15
C TRP A 102 -4.07 12.99 -0.28
N ASP A 103 -3.92 14.18 -0.86
CA ASP A 103 -4.21 15.41 -0.13
C ASP A 103 -5.73 15.64 0.10
N GLU A 104 -6.07 16.60 0.95
CA GLU A 104 -7.45 16.94 1.30
C GLU A 104 -8.28 17.37 0.07
N SER A 105 -7.65 17.90 -0.98
CA SER A 105 -8.37 18.31 -2.20
C SER A 105 -9.03 17.13 -2.91
N ILE A 106 -8.44 15.96 -2.81
CA ILE A 106 -9.02 14.71 -3.32
C ILE A 106 -10.10 14.18 -2.37
N LEU A 107 -9.90 14.32 -1.05
CA LEU A 107 -10.90 13.92 -0.05
C LEU A 107 -12.24 14.63 -0.26
N LEU A 108 -12.23 15.90 -0.66
CA LEU A 108 -13.44 16.67 -0.97
C LEU A 108 -14.24 16.13 -2.16
N LYS A 109 -13.59 15.34 -3.04
CA LYS A 109 -14.25 14.67 -4.17
C LYS A 109 -14.91 13.35 -3.76
N TRP A 110 -14.57 12.82 -2.61
CA TRP A 110 -15.10 11.54 -2.16
C TRP A 110 -16.59 11.61 -1.89
N ARG A 111 -17.31 10.60 -2.37
CA ARG A 111 -18.75 10.49 -2.28
C ARG A 111 -19.12 9.20 -1.56
N LYS A 112 -20.29 9.20 -0.95
CA LYS A 112 -20.87 7.94 -0.48
C LYS A 112 -21.22 7.07 -1.69
N PRO A 113 -21.04 5.74 -1.59
CA PRO A 113 -21.46 4.84 -2.66
C PRO A 113 -22.92 5.08 -3.00
N LYS A 114 -23.21 5.28 -4.30
CA LYS A 114 -24.59 5.39 -4.80
C LYS A 114 -25.26 4.03 -4.92
N VAL A 115 -24.48 2.96 -4.94
CA VAL A 115 -24.91 1.57 -5.10
C VAL A 115 -24.62 0.84 -3.79
N SER A 116 -25.54 -0.02 -3.39
CA SER A 116 -25.32 -0.91 -2.25
C SER A 116 -24.16 -1.84 -2.56
N ILE A 117 -23.13 -1.79 -1.73
CA ILE A 117 -21.99 -2.73 -1.82
C ILE A 117 -22.43 -4.03 -1.12
N PRO A 118 -22.36 -5.19 -1.78
CA PRO A 118 -22.75 -6.43 -1.18
C PRO A 118 -21.87 -6.78 0.02
N ASP A 119 -22.44 -7.47 0.99
CA ASP A 119 -21.68 -8.01 2.12
C ASP A 119 -20.89 -9.25 1.69
N ASP A 120 -19.81 -9.54 2.41
CA ASP A 120 -18.94 -10.72 2.20
C ASP A 120 -18.41 -10.86 0.77
N HIS A 121 -18.09 -9.71 0.15
CA HIS A 121 -17.63 -9.67 -1.23
C HIS A 121 -16.11 -9.88 -1.36
N ILE A 122 -15.70 -10.32 -2.54
CA ILE A 122 -14.32 -10.32 -3.00
C ILE A 122 -14.03 -8.95 -3.61
N LEU A 123 -13.07 -8.22 -3.04
CA LEU A 123 -12.65 -6.92 -3.55
C LEU A 123 -11.46 -7.08 -4.51
N VAL A 124 -11.64 -6.73 -5.77
CA VAL A 124 -10.53 -6.67 -6.74
C VAL A 124 -10.12 -5.21 -6.92
N ILE A 125 -8.87 -4.89 -6.60
CA ILE A 125 -8.35 -3.52 -6.63
C ILE A 125 -7.52 -3.30 -7.89
N GLY A 126 -8.03 -2.43 -8.78
CA GLY A 126 -7.32 -1.99 -9.97
C GLY A 126 -6.33 -0.86 -9.67
N GLN A 127 -5.21 -0.85 -10.39
CA GLN A 127 -4.16 0.16 -10.29
C GLN A 127 -4.03 0.95 -11.59
N GLN A 128 -3.23 2.01 -11.57
CA GLN A 128 -2.86 2.72 -12.79
C GLN A 128 -1.93 1.85 -13.64
N PRO A 129 -2.27 1.51 -14.89
CA PRO A 129 -1.47 0.61 -15.72
C PRO A 129 -0.07 1.15 -16.05
N HIS A 130 0.10 2.47 -15.95
CA HIS A 130 1.36 3.17 -16.23
C HIS A 130 2.12 3.57 -14.96
N ASP A 131 1.68 3.10 -13.79
CA ASP A 131 2.41 3.30 -12.55
C ASP A 131 3.76 2.57 -12.62
N GLU A 132 4.81 3.20 -12.13
CA GLU A 132 6.16 2.63 -12.14
C GLU A 132 6.21 1.29 -11.42
N THR A 133 5.45 1.15 -10.34
CA THR A 133 5.39 -0.10 -9.57
C THR A 133 4.71 -1.23 -10.34
N VAL A 134 3.73 -0.91 -11.18
CA VAL A 134 3.06 -1.89 -12.07
C VAL A 134 4.00 -2.28 -13.20
N ASN A 135 4.67 -1.31 -13.83
CA ASN A 135 5.59 -1.57 -14.94
C ASN A 135 6.87 -2.29 -14.48
N GLY A 136 7.40 -1.96 -13.32
CA GLY A 136 8.64 -2.54 -12.80
C GLY A 136 8.45 -3.88 -12.08
N PHE A 137 7.33 -4.06 -11.38
CA PHE A 137 7.10 -5.18 -10.47
C PHE A 137 5.79 -5.94 -10.70
N GLY A 138 5.06 -5.57 -11.74
CA GLY A 138 3.87 -6.29 -12.19
C GLY A 138 4.21 -7.43 -13.17
N PHE A 139 3.19 -8.21 -13.52
CA PHE A 139 3.32 -9.34 -14.47
C PHE A 139 2.68 -9.02 -15.81
N GLY A 140 3.27 -8.10 -16.54
CA GLY A 140 2.83 -7.75 -17.89
C GLY A 140 1.65 -6.76 -17.93
N ASP A 141 0.72 -6.93 -18.86
CA ASP A 141 -0.43 -6.03 -19.03
C ASP A 141 -1.39 -6.12 -17.83
N HIS A 142 -1.40 -5.07 -17.02
CA HIS A 142 -2.25 -4.96 -15.83
C HIS A 142 -3.74 -5.18 -16.14
N TRP A 143 -4.27 -4.53 -17.18
CA TRP A 143 -5.69 -4.67 -17.54
C TRP A 143 -6.05 -6.06 -17.99
N LYS A 144 -5.20 -6.68 -18.81
CA LYS A 144 -5.40 -8.06 -19.25
C LYS A 144 -5.43 -9.01 -18.05
N LYS A 145 -4.52 -8.81 -17.09
CA LYS A 145 -4.46 -9.64 -15.88
C LYS A 145 -5.67 -9.41 -14.98
N LEU A 146 -6.02 -8.15 -14.72
CA LEU A 146 -7.22 -7.76 -13.96
C LEU A 146 -8.47 -8.40 -14.56
N SER A 147 -8.67 -8.27 -15.87
CA SER A 147 -9.82 -8.86 -16.56
C SER A 147 -9.86 -10.37 -16.49
N GLN A 148 -8.73 -11.04 -16.62
CA GLN A 148 -8.65 -12.49 -16.45
C GLN A 148 -9.05 -12.91 -15.03
N ILE A 149 -8.59 -12.19 -14.01
CA ILE A 149 -8.95 -12.45 -12.61
C ILE A 149 -10.45 -12.26 -12.43
N VAL A 150 -11.01 -11.10 -12.78
CA VAL A 150 -12.42 -10.79 -12.66
C VAL A 150 -13.28 -11.81 -13.40
N ALA A 151 -12.89 -12.20 -14.62
CA ALA A 151 -13.60 -13.22 -15.40
C ALA A 151 -13.52 -14.62 -14.80
N GLY A 152 -12.43 -14.93 -14.12
CA GLY A 152 -12.14 -16.26 -13.60
C GLY A 152 -12.61 -16.53 -12.16
N LEU A 153 -12.97 -15.47 -11.40
CA LEU A 153 -13.53 -15.62 -10.06
C LEU A 153 -14.91 -16.29 -10.10
N LYS A 154 -15.15 -17.22 -9.17
CA LYS A 154 -16.35 -18.06 -9.14
C LYS A 154 -17.13 -17.99 -7.83
N ASP A 155 -16.50 -17.56 -6.75
CA ASP A 155 -17.01 -17.72 -5.40
C ASP A 155 -17.42 -16.36 -4.79
N GLY A 156 -18.72 -16.10 -4.69
CA GLY A 156 -19.33 -14.96 -3.99
C GLY A 156 -19.47 -13.69 -4.85
N PRO A 157 -20.03 -12.63 -4.24
CA PRO A 157 -20.15 -11.32 -4.88
C PRO A 157 -18.78 -10.74 -5.19
N ILE A 158 -18.64 -10.08 -6.33
CA ILE A 158 -17.38 -9.45 -6.76
C ILE A 158 -17.58 -7.94 -6.82
N VAL A 159 -16.68 -7.21 -6.17
CA VAL A 159 -16.57 -5.76 -6.27
C VAL A 159 -15.23 -5.43 -6.90
N VAL A 160 -15.24 -4.69 -8.00
CA VAL A 160 -14.04 -4.17 -8.65
C VAL A 160 -13.92 -2.69 -8.35
N LYS A 161 -12.91 -2.30 -7.58
CA LYS A 161 -12.64 -0.89 -7.33
C LYS A 161 -11.46 -0.44 -8.19
N LEU A 162 -11.76 0.39 -9.18
CA LEU A 162 -10.74 0.99 -10.05
C LEU A 162 -10.09 2.19 -9.36
N HIS A 163 -8.86 2.49 -9.78
CA HIS A 163 -8.14 3.65 -9.27
C HIS A 163 -8.84 4.95 -9.67
N PRO A 164 -9.06 5.90 -8.76
CA PRO A 164 -9.84 7.12 -9.06
C PRO A 164 -9.24 8.03 -10.13
N ALA A 165 -7.95 7.91 -10.43
CA ALA A 165 -7.28 8.68 -11.49
C ALA A 165 -7.31 7.98 -12.87
N LEU A 166 -8.21 7.01 -13.08
CA LEU A 166 -8.31 6.22 -14.32
C LEU A 166 -9.39 6.71 -15.30
N ASP A 167 -9.84 7.96 -15.25
CA ASP A 167 -10.92 8.45 -16.10
C ASP A 167 -10.73 8.12 -17.58
N ARG A 168 -9.53 8.30 -18.12
CA ARG A 168 -9.21 7.96 -19.51
C ARG A 168 -9.23 6.46 -19.77
N ASP A 169 -8.66 5.66 -18.89
CA ASP A 169 -8.62 4.22 -19.01
C ASP A 169 -10.01 3.61 -18.86
N VAL A 170 -10.82 4.14 -17.94
CA VAL A 170 -12.23 3.75 -17.78
C VAL A 170 -13.01 3.98 -19.07
N GLN A 171 -12.83 5.13 -19.74
CA GLN A 171 -13.47 5.41 -21.03
C GLN A 171 -13.02 4.42 -22.11
N MET A 172 -11.73 4.15 -22.23
CA MET A 172 -11.20 3.18 -23.20
C MET A 172 -11.69 1.75 -22.95
N ARG A 173 -11.95 1.40 -21.68
CA ARG A 173 -12.37 0.06 -21.25
C ARG A 173 -13.87 -0.04 -20.94
N ALA A 174 -14.67 0.94 -21.33
CA ALA A 174 -16.10 0.98 -21.01
C ALA A 174 -16.85 -0.29 -21.42
N LYS A 175 -16.56 -0.85 -22.61
CA LYS A 175 -17.17 -2.10 -23.07
C LYS A 175 -16.85 -3.32 -22.20
N GLU A 176 -15.66 -3.37 -21.64
CA GLU A 176 -15.23 -4.44 -20.74
C GLU A 176 -15.88 -4.29 -19.37
N ILE A 177 -15.94 -3.06 -18.86
CA ILE A 177 -16.64 -2.73 -17.62
C ILE A 177 -18.13 -3.07 -17.71
N GLU A 178 -18.78 -2.77 -18.82
CA GLU A 178 -20.21 -3.14 -19.04
C GLU A 178 -20.39 -4.66 -19.03
N LYS A 179 -19.50 -5.44 -19.65
CA LYS A 179 -19.56 -6.91 -19.58
C LYS A 179 -19.43 -7.43 -18.13
N TRP A 180 -18.65 -6.75 -17.29
CA TRP A 180 -18.57 -7.11 -15.87
C TRP A 180 -19.89 -6.84 -15.16
N LYS A 181 -20.52 -5.69 -15.41
CA LYS A 181 -21.83 -5.33 -14.85
C LYS A 181 -22.94 -6.28 -15.31
N GLU A 182 -22.92 -6.73 -16.58
CA GLU A 182 -23.85 -7.74 -17.10
C GLU A 182 -23.74 -9.10 -16.35
N ARG A 183 -22.60 -9.35 -15.70
CA ARG A 183 -22.36 -10.52 -14.85
C ARG A 183 -22.63 -10.26 -13.36
N ASP A 184 -23.33 -9.20 -13.02
CA ASP A 184 -23.62 -8.77 -11.65
C ASP A 184 -22.36 -8.48 -10.81
N ILE A 185 -21.30 -7.99 -11.49
CA ILE A 185 -20.08 -7.52 -10.83
C ILE A 185 -20.22 -6.02 -10.53
N HIS A 186 -20.06 -5.66 -9.26
CA HIS A 186 -20.15 -4.27 -8.84
C HIS A 186 -18.85 -3.52 -9.17
N VAL A 187 -18.91 -2.56 -10.10
CA VAL A 187 -17.74 -1.78 -10.52
C VAL A 187 -17.79 -0.37 -9.96
N ILE A 188 -16.80 -0.03 -9.16
CA ILE A 188 -16.62 1.30 -8.55
C ILE A 188 -15.57 2.05 -9.37
N THR A 189 -16.01 3.06 -10.10
CA THR A 189 -15.18 3.97 -10.89
C THR A 189 -15.09 5.36 -10.26
N ASP A 190 -15.97 5.66 -9.31
CA ASP A 190 -16.08 6.96 -8.65
C ASP A 190 -15.06 7.14 -7.52
N TYR A 191 -14.92 8.39 -7.06
CA TYR A 191 -14.15 8.77 -5.87
C TYR A 191 -14.84 8.30 -4.58
N ILE A 192 -14.86 6.99 -4.35
CA ILE A 192 -15.34 6.37 -3.13
C ILE A 192 -14.15 5.94 -2.29
N SER A 193 -14.16 6.29 -1.01
CA SER A 193 -13.13 5.85 -0.08
C SER A 193 -13.08 4.33 -0.03
N ILE A 194 -11.89 3.76 -0.02
CA ILE A 194 -11.72 2.33 0.19
C ILE A 194 -12.22 1.93 1.59
N HIS A 195 -12.13 2.82 2.59
CA HIS A 195 -12.65 2.61 3.93
C HIS A 195 -14.18 2.46 3.99
N ASP A 196 -14.91 2.87 2.96
CA ASP A 196 -16.37 2.63 2.85
C ASP A 196 -16.67 1.25 2.23
N VAL A 197 -15.68 0.58 1.63
CA VAL A 197 -15.81 -0.72 0.96
C VAL A 197 -15.30 -1.86 1.87
N LEU A 198 -14.15 -1.67 2.48
CA LEU A 198 -13.44 -2.68 3.27
C LEU A 198 -14.23 -3.31 4.43
N PRO A 199 -15.12 -2.61 5.17
CA PRO A 199 -15.88 -3.22 6.27
C PRO A 199 -16.77 -4.39 5.86
N ARG A 200 -17.04 -4.58 4.56
CA ARG A 200 -17.88 -5.65 4.00
C ARG A 200 -17.07 -6.61 3.12
N THR A 201 -15.75 -6.43 3.07
CA THR A 201 -14.86 -7.21 2.21
C THR A 201 -14.40 -8.47 2.94
N ARG A 202 -14.61 -9.63 2.31
CA ARG A 202 -14.11 -10.92 2.80
C ARG A 202 -12.61 -11.09 2.53
N VAL A 203 -12.18 -10.72 1.33
CA VAL A 203 -10.79 -10.84 0.89
C VAL A 203 -10.52 -9.83 -0.22
N ALA A 204 -9.33 -9.22 -0.22
CA ALA A 204 -8.89 -8.31 -1.27
C ALA A 204 -7.90 -9.00 -2.22
N ILE A 205 -8.03 -8.72 -3.52
CA ILE A 205 -7.13 -9.19 -4.57
C ILE A 205 -6.52 -7.96 -5.23
N LEU A 206 -5.18 -7.89 -5.28
CA LEU A 206 -4.47 -6.75 -5.85
C LEU A 206 -3.13 -7.18 -6.47
N GLU A 207 -2.53 -6.32 -7.28
CA GLU A 207 -1.19 -6.56 -7.82
C GLU A 207 -0.11 -6.21 -6.79
N ASN A 208 0.13 -4.92 -6.59
CA ASN A 208 1.09 -4.39 -5.61
C ASN A 208 0.67 -2.99 -5.09
N SER A 209 -0.63 -2.75 -5.04
CA SER A 209 -1.21 -1.46 -4.63
C SER A 209 -0.93 -1.14 -3.17
N THR A 210 -0.55 0.11 -2.88
CA THR A 210 -0.49 0.60 -1.49
C THR A 210 -1.84 0.55 -0.77
N ALA A 211 -2.96 0.36 -1.47
CA ALA A 211 -4.26 0.09 -0.87
C ALA A 211 -4.30 -1.21 -0.02
N GLY A 212 -3.28 -2.06 -0.15
CA GLY A 212 -3.09 -3.19 0.76
C GLY A 212 -2.84 -2.77 2.20
N ILE A 213 -2.26 -1.59 2.43
CA ILE A 213 -2.07 -1.04 3.79
C ILE A 213 -3.44 -0.75 4.42
N GLU A 214 -4.35 -0.11 3.67
CA GLU A 214 -5.71 0.13 4.14
C GLU A 214 -6.48 -1.19 4.35
N CYS A 215 -6.27 -2.20 3.49
CA CYS A 215 -6.85 -3.53 3.71
C CYS A 215 -6.39 -4.14 5.04
N MET A 216 -5.08 -4.08 5.33
CA MET A 216 -4.53 -4.59 6.59
C MET A 216 -5.05 -3.81 7.82
N MET A 217 -5.22 -2.50 7.72
CA MET A 217 -5.83 -1.69 8.79
C MET A 217 -7.25 -2.17 9.14
N HIS A 218 -7.98 -2.73 8.19
CA HIS A 218 -9.31 -3.32 8.39
C HIS A 218 -9.28 -4.83 8.71
N GLY A 219 -8.10 -5.44 8.82
CA GLY A 219 -7.95 -6.88 9.01
C GLY A 219 -8.39 -7.73 7.80
N VAL A 220 -8.46 -7.14 6.62
CA VAL A 220 -8.88 -7.83 5.39
C VAL A 220 -7.73 -8.65 4.81
N PRO A 221 -7.89 -9.98 4.64
CA PRO A 221 -6.92 -10.84 3.99
C PRO A 221 -6.57 -10.38 2.57
N ILE A 222 -5.30 -10.49 2.17
CA ILE A 222 -4.82 -10.00 0.87
C ILE A 222 -4.24 -11.14 0.05
N ILE A 223 -4.77 -11.32 -1.15
CA ILE A 223 -4.16 -12.15 -2.20
C ILE A 223 -3.47 -11.20 -3.18
N SER A 224 -2.15 -11.34 -3.33
CA SER A 224 -1.38 -10.55 -4.29
C SER A 224 -1.01 -11.38 -5.52
N TYR A 225 -1.28 -10.86 -6.71
CA TYR A 225 -0.82 -11.48 -7.96
C TYR A 225 0.44 -10.82 -8.52
N GLY A 226 0.89 -9.71 -7.91
CA GLY A 226 2.17 -9.04 -8.12
C GLY A 226 3.16 -9.26 -6.98
N TYR A 227 4.04 -8.29 -6.81
CA TYR A 227 5.05 -8.26 -5.74
C TYR A 227 4.91 -6.97 -4.91
N PRO A 228 3.99 -6.91 -3.93
CA PRO A 228 3.94 -5.77 -3.02
C PRO A 228 5.11 -5.80 -2.05
N GLU A 229 5.55 -4.64 -1.59
CA GLU A 229 6.60 -4.51 -0.57
C GLU A 229 6.23 -5.21 0.76
N TYR A 230 4.93 -5.35 1.03
CA TYR A 230 4.35 -5.99 2.21
C TYR A 230 3.95 -7.47 1.96
N HIS A 231 4.62 -8.15 1.03
CA HIS A 231 4.28 -9.52 0.64
C HIS A 231 4.34 -10.54 1.79
N TRP A 232 5.07 -10.25 2.87
CA TRP A 232 5.26 -11.09 4.07
C TRP A 232 3.94 -11.53 4.73
N VAL A 233 2.90 -10.68 4.65
CA VAL A 233 1.58 -10.90 5.25
C VAL A 233 0.47 -11.08 4.21
N THR A 234 0.82 -11.41 2.98
CA THR A 234 -0.11 -11.67 1.89
C THR A 234 0.08 -13.05 1.31
N LEU A 235 -0.96 -13.62 0.71
CA LEU A 235 -0.80 -14.83 -0.09
C LEU A 235 -0.49 -14.46 -1.54
N LYS A 236 0.63 -14.92 -2.05
CA LYS A 236 0.97 -14.76 -3.46
C LYS A 236 0.28 -15.83 -4.31
N ALA A 237 -0.58 -15.39 -5.24
CA ALA A 237 -1.29 -16.28 -6.16
C ALA A 237 -1.33 -15.71 -7.57
N GLN A 238 -0.63 -16.32 -8.51
CA GLN A 238 -0.42 -15.80 -9.86
C GLN A 238 -1.34 -16.42 -10.92
N THR A 239 -2.06 -17.48 -10.57
CA THR A 239 -2.99 -18.18 -11.49
C THR A 239 -4.39 -18.14 -10.96
N ILE A 240 -5.38 -18.18 -11.87
CA ILE A 240 -6.79 -18.16 -11.49
C ILE A 240 -7.18 -19.35 -10.57
N PRO A 241 -6.71 -20.58 -10.80
CA PRO A 241 -6.97 -21.68 -9.87
C PRO A 241 -6.42 -21.43 -8.46
N MET A 242 -5.20 -20.87 -8.33
CA MET A 242 -4.63 -20.51 -7.02
C MET A 242 -5.46 -19.45 -6.32
N ILE A 243 -5.84 -18.38 -7.05
CA ILE A 243 -6.69 -17.30 -6.51
C ILE A 243 -8.03 -17.85 -6.02
N ASN A 244 -8.73 -18.66 -6.83
CA ASN A 244 -10.00 -19.25 -6.43
C ASN A 244 -9.86 -20.21 -5.23
N SER A 245 -8.75 -20.95 -5.13
CA SER A 245 -8.47 -21.78 -3.95
C SER A 245 -8.28 -20.92 -2.70
N ALA A 246 -7.49 -19.87 -2.82
CA ALA A 246 -7.19 -18.94 -1.72
C ALA A 246 -8.43 -18.17 -1.23
N VAL A 247 -9.33 -17.81 -2.14
CA VAL A 247 -10.61 -17.14 -1.82
C VAL A 247 -11.55 -18.07 -1.03
N ARG A 248 -11.57 -19.37 -1.35
CA ARG A 248 -12.44 -20.35 -0.67
C ARG A 248 -11.97 -20.70 0.73
N ASP A 249 -10.67 -20.78 0.91
CA ASP A 249 -10.05 -21.16 2.18
C ASP A 249 -9.08 -20.07 2.61
N LEU A 250 -9.45 -19.31 3.64
CA LEU A 250 -8.67 -18.23 4.21
C LEU A 250 -7.76 -18.67 5.37
N SER A 251 -7.59 -19.96 5.61
CA SER A 251 -6.75 -20.52 6.69
C SER A 251 -5.26 -20.11 6.56
N TRP A 252 -4.84 -19.65 5.38
CA TRP A 252 -3.52 -19.09 5.16
C TRP A 252 -3.29 -17.71 5.79
N HIS A 253 -4.37 -16.98 6.14
CA HIS A 253 -4.29 -15.64 6.71
C HIS A 253 -4.08 -15.70 8.22
N SER A 254 -3.11 -14.95 8.71
CA SER A 254 -2.86 -14.72 10.13
C SER A 254 -3.23 -13.29 10.50
N GLU A 255 -4.34 -13.11 11.21
CA GLU A 255 -4.75 -11.80 11.74
C GLU A 255 -3.65 -11.21 12.64
N LYS A 256 -3.03 -12.06 13.46
CA LYS A 256 -1.94 -11.64 14.36
C LYS A 256 -0.74 -11.08 13.58
N ASP A 257 -0.27 -11.79 12.56
CA ASP A 257 0.89 -11.35 11.78
C ASP A 257 0.58 -10.09 10.99
N THR A 258 -0.65 -9.97 10.45
CA THR A 258 -1.12 -8.77 9.78
C THR A 258 -1.18 -7.57 10.74
N GLU A 259 -1.71 -7.77 11.96
CA GLU A 259 -1.74 -6.74 12.99
C GLU A 259 -0.32 -6.31 13.39
N MET A 260 0.57 -7.26 13.65
CA MET A 260 1.96 -6.97 13.99
C MET A 260 2.67 -6.20 12.87
N PHE A 261 2.47 -6.63 11.61
CA PHE A 261 3.05 -5.94 10.46
C PHE A 261 2.57 -4.50 10.36
N ILE A 262 1.26 -4.25 10.41
CA ILE A 262 0.73 -2.89 10.24
C ILE A 262 1.17 -1.94 11.35
N HIS A 263 1.29 -2.44 12.58
CA HIS A 263 1.85 -1.68 13.70
C HIS A 263 3.31 -1.31 13.47
N TRP A 264 4.14 -2.29 13.12
CA TRP A 264 5.54 -2.05 12.79
C TRP A 264 5.68 -1.08 11.62
N TYR A 265 4.91 -1.28 10.55
CA TYR A 265 4.96 -0.46 9.35
C TYR A 265 4.68 1.00 9.67
N ILE A 266 3.58 1.30 10.36
CA ILE A 266 3.18 2.68 10.66
C ILE A 266 4.10 3.35 11.69
N ASN A 267 4.57 2.62 12.69
CA ASN A 267 5.25 3.23 13.85
C ASN A 267 6.78 3.09 13.83
N ARG A 268 7.33 2.16 13.03
CA ARG A 268 8.77 1.94 12.95
C ARG A 268 9.33 2.22 11.57
N TYR A 269 8.70 1.67 10.53
CA TYR A 269 9.19 1.81 9.16
C TYR A 269 8.90 3.18 8.57
N LEU A 270 7.70 3.73 8.81
CA LEU A 270 7.31 5.04 8.29
C LEU A 270 7.73 6.20 9.19
N CYS A 271 7.95 7.33 8.53
CA CYS A 271 8.19 8.62 9.16
C CYS A 271 6.99 9.55 8.92
N LYS A 272 6.72 10.46 9.87
CA LYS A 272 5.68 11.49 9.78
C LYS A 272 6.05 12.82 10.45
N ASP A 273 7.08 12.80 11.29
CA ASP A 273 7.57 13.91 12.10
C ASP A 273 9.09 13.80 12.32
N VAL A 274 9.67 14.82 12.93
CA VAL A 274 11.12 14.94 13.18
C VAL A 274 11.63 13.75 13.98
N GLU A 275 10.93 13.34 15.04
CA GLU A 275 11.35 12.24 15.91
C GLU A 275 11.36 10.88 15.18
N SER A 276 10.35 10.61 14.37
CA SER A 276 10.32 9.39 13.57
C SER A 276 11.42 9.36 12.51
N VAL A 277 11.77 10.51 11.92
CA VAL A 277 12.91 10.63 10.99
C VAL A 277 14.23 10.38 11.73
N LYS A 278 14.46 11.01 12.87
CA LYS A 278 15.68 10.83 13.66
C LYS A 278 15.90 9.36 14.01
N ARG A 279 14.85 8.71 14.54
CA ARG A 279 14.89 7.28 14.83
C ARG A 279 15.24 6.46 13.58
N ARG A 280 14.55 6.69 12.46
CA ARG A 280 14.76 5.92 11.23
C ARG A 280 16.15 6.13 10.63
N ILE A 281 16.70 7.34 10.69
CA ILE A 281 18.07 7.63 10.26
C ILE A 281 19.08 6.90 11.15
N GLN A 282 18.89 6.92 12.46
CA GLN A 282 19.72 6.16 13.38
C GLN A 282 19.70 4.66 13.06
N ASP A 283 18.53 4.05 12.89
CA ASP A 283 18.40 2.65 12.48
C ASP A 283 19.15 2.36 11.17
N ILE A 284 19.07 3.25 10.18
CA ILE A 284 19.77 3.10 8.91
C ILE A 284 21.28 3.19 9.07
N LEU A 285 21.77 4.16 9.84
CA LEU A 285 23.21 4.39 10.02
C LEU A 285 23.88 3.35 10.92
N TRP A 286 23.13 2.73 11.85
CA TRP A 286 23.67 1.67 12.72
C TRP A 286 23.67 0.29 12.04
N MET A 287 22.86 0.10 11.00
CA MET A 287 22.80 -1.15 10.21
C MET A 287 23.74 -1.14 8.99
N SER A 288 24.44 -0.04 8.74
CA SER A 288 25.45 0.10 7.68
C SER A 288 26.85 -0.09 8.25
#